data_990235ee831126f7875006b5b0efb75d
#
_entry.id   990235ee831126f7875006b5b0efb75d
#
_cell.length_a   1.000
_cell.length_b   1.000
_cell.length_c   1.000
_cell.angle_alpha   90.00
_cell.angle_beta   90.00
_cell.angle_gamma   90.00
#
_symmetry.space_group_name_H-M   'P 1'
#
loop_
_entity.id
_entity.type
_entity.pdbx_description
1 polymer ?
#
loop_
_entity_poly.entity_id
_entity_poly.type
_entity_poly.pdbx_seq_one_letter_code
_entity_poly.pdbx_strand_id
1 'polypeptide(L)'
;MAKTSLIEKIGYGFGDMSSSTFWKVFSYYLPIFYSNIFGLSLVDAGVLVLVTRIWDAVSDPMMGIIADRTNTKWGKYRPYLLWVAPLFSICGILLFTTPNWEYGTKLIWAYVTYIMMMTVYTAINVPYGAMLGVMTDDPNEKTVFSSFRMFFAYGGSFLALFLWEPLTNMFGGYKTTDGWFYSMCVIACACFVMVILCFLLTKEHLKTVSTVSVGSDFKSLLSNKPWWLLIGAALCSNLFNTVRGATVAYFFLDIIGPDVNLMFFGIAFLFYSGLFLGIGEVSNMAGVALCVPIANKLGKKTTFILVNAALVVLSITFFFVPCTPSGYWTMLILQIIISVFTGVMSPLIWSMYADVSDYAELKYKTASTGLIFSSASMAQKFGGAIGGAAVLWLLSAFGYITDAAELEAGAIQPESALLALRWLMSFIPAAVAALAIVVVWFYPLTTKRVDEINTELKKYRAIEE
;
A
#
# COMPACT_ATOMS: atom_id res chain seq x y z
N MET A 1 35.91 3.73 1.20
CA MET A 1 34.42 3.79 1.17
C MET A 1 34.00 5.24 0.99
N ALA A 2 33.34 5.58 -0.11
CA ALA A 2 32.80 6.93 -0.29
C ALA A 2 31.60 7.07 0.63
N LYS A 3 31.65 7.98 1.63
CA LYS A 3 30.48 8.30 2.43
C LYS A 3 29.43 8.93 1.52
N THR A 4 28.27 8.30 1.41
CA THR A 4 27.13 8.85 0.69
C THR A 4 26.68 10.16 1.34
N SER A 5 26.34 11.16 0.52
CA SER A 5 25.96 12.46 1.01
C SER A 5 24.51 12.48 1.58
N LEU A 6 24.21 13.42 2.46
CA LEU A 6 22.82 13.65 2.93
C LEU A 6 21.88 13.96 1.75
N ILE A 7 22.38 14.66 0.74
CA ILE A 7 21.63 15.01 -0.48
C ILE A 7 21.21 13.75 -1.26
N GLU A 8 22.08 12.73 -1.35
CA GLU A 8 21.72 11.46 -1.99
C GLU A 8 20.63 10.71 -1.22
N LYS A 9 20.67 10.75 0.12
CA LYS A 9 19.64 10.13 0.98
C LYS A 9 18.29 10.80 0.81
N ILE A 10 18.24 12.12 0.78
CA ILE A 10 17.04 12.91 0.48
C ILE A 10 16.57 12.63 -0.94
N GLY A 11 17.48 12.65 -1.92
CA GLY A 11 17.17 12.36 -3.32
C GLY A 11 16.55 10.98 -3.50
N TYR A 12 17.10 9.97 -2.81
CA TYR A 12 16.53 8.63 -2.82
C TYR A 12 15.12 8.60 -2.19
N GLY A 13 14.90 9.35 -1.11
CA GLY A 13 13.58 9.48 -0.49
C GLY A 13 12.50 10.03 -1.43
N PHE A 14 12.81 10.98 -2.31
CA PHE A 14 11.85 11.53 -3.27
C PHE A 14 11.28 10.48 -4.23
N GLY A 15 12.01 9.44 -4.59
CA GLY A 15 11.50 8.35 -5.42
C GLY A 15 10.33 7.61 -4.77
N ASP A 16 10.44 7.28 -3.49
CA ASP A 16 9.37 6.61 -2.77
C ASP A 16 8.23 7.55 -2.37
N MET A 17 8.55 8.83 -2.12
CA MET A 17 7.53 9.87 -1.92
C MET A 17 6.59 9.98 -3.12
N SER A 18 7.14 10.05 -4.33
CA SER A 18 6.37 10.08 -5.58
C SER A 18 5.51 8.83 -5.75
N SER A 19 6.11 7.65 -5.59
CA SER A 19 5.43 6.37 -5.74
C SER A 19 4.31 6.18 -4.71
N SER A 20 4.56 6.56 -3.46
CA SER A 20 3.58 6.46 -2.38
C SER A 20 2.43 7.45 -2.55
N THR A 21 2.70 8.64 -3.08
CA THR A 21 1.68 9.63 -3.42
C THR A 21 0.68 9.06 -4.43
N PHE A 22 1.14 8.53 -5.56
CA PHE A 22 0.26 7.88 -6.54
C PHE A 22 -0.45 6.66 -5.97
N TRP A 23 0.28 5.81 -5.25
CA TRP A 23 -0.29 4.59 -4.68
C TRP A 23 -1.47 4.85 -3.76
N LYS A 24 -1.39 5.89 -2.92
CA LYS A 24 -2.47 6.25 -1.99
C LYS A 24 -3.68 6.80 -2.71
N VAL A 25 -3.48 7.66 -3.71
CA VAL A 25 -4.59 8.14 -4.55
C VAL A 25 -5.28 6.97 -5.24
N PHE A 26 -4.52 6.03 -5.83
CA PHE A 26 -5.10 4.88 -6.51
C PHE A 26 -5.80 3.91 -5.55
N SER A 27 -5.22 3.67 -4.38
CA SER A 27 -5.78 2.69 -3.45
C SER A 27 -7.07 3.16 -2.79
N TYR A 28 -7.21 4.46 -2.53
CA TYR A 28 -8.30 5.00 -1.72
C TYR A 28 -9.34 5.77 -2.52
N TYR A 29 -8.92 6.50 -3.56
CA TYR A 29 -9.82 7.32 -4.35
C TYR A 29 -10.19 6.75 -5.72
N LEU A 30 -9.37 5.89 -6.31
CA LEU A 30 -9.68 5.34 -7.63
C LEU A 30 -10.94 4.45 -7.65
N PRO A 31 -11.27 3.64 -6.63
CA PRO A 31 -12.52 2.89 -6.60
C PRO A 31 -13.75 3.79 -6.67
N ILE A 32 -13.81 4.86 -5.87
CA ILE A 32 -14.92 5.80 -5.88
C ILE A 32 -14.92 6.67 -7.16
N PHE A 33 -13.77 6.97 -7.73
CA PHE A 33 -13.69 7.64 -9.01
C PHE A 33 -14.38 6.81 -10.10
N TYR A 34 -14.02 5.54 -10.23
CA TYR A 34 -14.61 4.68 -11.26
C TYR A 34 -16.10 4.47 -11.10
N SER A 35 -16.58 4.31 -9.88
CA SER A 35 -18.01 4.09 -9.61
C SER A 35 -18.84 5.36 -9.71
N ASN A 36 -18.44 6.44 -9.02
CA ASN A 36 -19.29 7.60 -8.79
C ASN A 36 -19.03 8.77 -9.75
N ILE A 37 -17.82 8.87 -10.33
CA ILE A 37 -17.42 10.00 -11.18
C ILE A 37 -17.29 9.55 -12.65
N PHE A 38 -16.57 8.46 -12.88
CA PHE A 38 -16.38 7.90 -14.23
C PHE A 38 -17.64 7.18 -14.72
N GLY A 39 -18.47 6.62 -13.83
CA GLY A 39 -19.75 6.00 -14.14
C GLY A 39 -19.65 4.55 -14.60
N LEU A 40 -18.70 3.77 -14.08
CA LEU A 40 -18.70 2.30 -14.24
C LEU A 40 -19.60 1.65 -13.19
N SER A 41 -20.17 0.50 -13.55
CA SER A 41 -20.82 -0.35 -12.55
C SER A 41 -19.83 -0.79 -11.47
N LEU A 42 -20.29 -0.96 -10.23
CA LEU A 42 -19.45 -1.44 -9.12
C LEU A 42 -18.82 -2.80 -9.41
N VAL A 43 -19.54 -3.65 -10.16
CA VAL A 43 -19.05 -4.97 -10.55
C VAL A 43 -17.89 -4.84 -11.53
N ASP A 44 -18.03 -4.05 -12.59
CA ASP A 44 -16.99 -3.84 -13.61
C ASP A 44 -15.78 -3.12 -13.02
N ALA A 45 -16.00 -2.12 -12.15
CA ALA A 45 -14.92 -1.46 -11.44
C ALA A 45 -14.15 -2.42 -10.51
N GLY A 46 -14.85 -3.35 -9.84
CA GLY A 46 -14.23 -4.39 -9.02
C GLY A 46 -13.38 -5.36 -9.84
N VAL A 47 -13.90 -5.82 -10.99
CA VAL A 47 -13.15 -6.69 -11.92
C VAL A 47 -11.92 -5.94 -12.49
N LEU A 48 -12.09 -4.68 -12.86
CA LEU A 48 -11.01 -3.81 -13.34
C LEU A 48 -9.87 -3.73 -12.32
N VAL A 49 -10.18 -3.43 -11.06
CA VAL A 49 -9.19 -3.37 -9.97
C VAL A 49 -8.49 -4.71 -9.78
N LEU A 50 -9.23 -5.82 -9.80
CA LEU A 50 -8.66 -7.16 -9.62
C LEU A 50 -7.70 -7.52 -10.78
N VAL A 51 -8.14 -7.36 -12.02
CA VAL A 51 -7.34 -7.69 -13.22
C VAL A 51 -6.06 -6.86 -13.30
N THR A 52 -6.15 -5.56 -13.03
CA THR A 52 -4.98 -4.67 -13.06
C THR A 52 -3.96 -5.00 -11.97
N ARG A 53 -4.40 -5.46 -10.80
CA ARG A 53 -3.50 -5.91 -9.73
C ARG A 53 -2.83 -7.25 -10.04
N ILE A 54 -3.53 -8.16 -10.71
CA ILE A 54 -2.92 -9.39 -11.22
C ILE A 54 -1.84 -9.05 -12.23
N TRP A 55 -2.12 -8.12 -13.16
CA TRP A 55 -1.13 -7.62 -14.11
C TRP A 55 0.10 -7.02 -13.44
N ASP A 56 -0.10 -6.19 -12.42
CA ASP A 56 0.97 -5.60 -11.61
C ASP A 56 1.89 -6.69 -11.01
N ALA A 57 1.31 -7.74 -10.43
CA ALA A 57 2.05 -8.87 -9.87
C ALA A 57 2.87 -9.65 -10.93
N VAL A 58 2.39 -9.74 -12.16
CA VAL A 58 3.08 -10.41 -13.28
C VAL A 58 4.17 -9.52 -13.89
N SER A 59 3.93 -8.22 -13.97
CA SER A 59 4.86 -7.26 -14.60
C SER A 59 6.11 -6.99 -13.75
N ASP A 60 6.05 -7.14 -12.43
CA ASP A 60 7.19 -6.91 -11.52
C ASP A 60 8.41 -7.81 -11.83
N PRO A 61 8.29 -9.15 -11.92
CA PRO A 61 9.40 -10.01 -12.28
C PRO A 61 9.94 -9.73 -13.68
N MET A 62 9.06 -9.42 -14.63
CA MET A 62 9.45 -9.06 -16.00
C MET A 62 10.32 -7.80 -15.99
N MET A 63 9.90 -6.78 -15.27
CA MET A 63 10.66 -5.54 -15.15
C MET A 63 11.99 -5.72 -14.41
N GLY A 64 12.02 -6.57 -13.40
CA GLY A 64 13.26 -6.94 -12.71
C GLY A 64 14.30 -7.52 -13.67
N ILE A 65 13.88 -8.47 -14.52
CA ILE A 65 14.77 -9.08 -15.54
C ILE A 65 15.26 -8.03 -16.56
N ILE A 66 14.39 -7.13 -17.01
CA ILE A 66 14.74 -6.07 -17.96
C ILE A 66 15.75 -5.10 -17.32
N ALA A 67 15.46 -4.64 -16.10
CA ALA A 67 16.33 -3.73 -15.37
C ALA A 67 17.70 -4.34 -15.08
N ASP A 68 17.74 -5.62 -14.74
CA ASP A 68 18.99 -6.33 -14.47
C ASP A 68 19.91 -6.48 -15.68
N ARG A 69 19.36 -6.47 -16.89
CA ARG A 69 20.11 -6.53 -18.16
C ARG A 69 20.47 -5.17 -18.72
N THR A 70 19.96 -4.09 -18.14
CA THR A 70 20.24 -2.72 -18.58
C THR A 70 21.64 -2.31 -18.17
N ASN A 71 22.38 -1.71 -19.10
CA ASN A 71 23.69 -1.12 -18.84
C ASN A 71 23.83 0.17 -19.65
N THR A 72 23.88 1.31 -18.95
CA THR A 72 23.98 2.63 -19.58
C THR A 72 25.06 3.48 -18.93
N LYS A 73 25.35 4.63 -19.55
CA LYS A 73 26.29 5.62 -19.00
C LYS A 73 25.84 6.24 -17.66
N TRP A 74 24.54 6.16 -17.34
CA TRP A 74 23.95 6.68 -16.09
C TRP A 74 23.81 5.63 -15.00
N GLY A 75 24.15 4.37 -15.29
CA GLY A 75 24.00 3.23 -14.43
C GLY A 75 23.03 2.17 -14.98
N LYS A 76 22.63 1.25 -14.12
CA LYS A 76 21.76 0.11 -14.42
C LYS A 76 20.28 0.42 -14.18
N TYR A 77 19.96 0.98 -13.02
CA TYR A 77 18.59 1.22 -12.57
C TYR A 77 18.16 2.66 -12.69
N ARG A 78 19.08 3.59 -12.47
CA ARG A 78 18.83 5.04 -12.48
C ARG A 78 18.27 5.59 -13.80
N PRO A 79 18.61 5.09 -15.00
CA PRO A 79 18.03 5.57 -16.26
C PRO A 79 16.51 5.46 -16.33
N TYR A 80 15.92 4.47 -15.67
CA TYR A 80 14.46 4.29 -15.62
C TYR A 80 13.74 5.45 -14.96
N LEU A 81 14.35 6.06 -13.95
CA LEU A 81 13.79 7.26 -13.31
C LEU A 81 13.65 8.41 -14.30
N LEU A 82 14.59 8.57 -15.22
CA LEU A 82 14.53 9.63 -16.22
C LEU A 82 13.60 9.28 -17.39
N TRP A 83 13.71 8.07 -17.93
CA TRP A 83 12.98 7.67 -19.13
C TRP A 83 11.49 7.49 -18.87
N VAL A 84 11.14 6.98 -17.70
CA VAL A 84 9.78 6.60 -17.36
C VAL A 84 9.02 7.73 -16.65
N ALA A 85 9.71 8.72 -16.05
CA ALA A 85 9.05 9.82 -15.35
C ALA A 85 7.99 10.58 -16.16
N PRO A 86 8.22 10.95 -17.44
CA PRO A 86 7.18 11.59 -18.24
C PRO A 86 5.97 10.70 -18.46
N LEU A 87 6.21 9.41 -18.76
CA LEU A 87 5.15 8.43 -18.96
C LEU A 87 4.36 8.20 -17.67
N PHE A 88 5.05 8.19 -16.51
CA PHE A 88 4.43 8.04 -15.20
C PHE A 88 3.40 9.14 -14.92
N SER A 89 3.76 10.38 -15.20
CA SER A 89 2.86 11.53 -15.02
C SER A 89 1.73 11.53 -16.05
N ILE A 90 2.03 11.28 -17.32
CA ILE A 90 1.02 11.23 -18.39
C ILE A 90 0.00 10.11 -18.11
N CYS A 91 0.44 8.92 -17.78
CA CYS A 91 -0.45 7.79 -17.47
C CYS A 91 -1.31 8.07 -16.23
N GLY A 92 -0.75 8.74 -15.20
CA GLY A 92 -1.52 9.18 -14.05
C GLY A 92 -2.65 10.14 -14.43
N ILE A 93 -2.38 11.12 -15.31
CA ILE A 93 -3.39 12.05 -15.81
C ILE A 93 -4.45 11.32 -16.66
N LEU A 94 -4.03 10.44 -17.58
CA LEU A 94 -4.94 9.67 -18.41
C LEU A 94 -5.88 8.78 -17.60
N LEU A 95 -5.41 8.24 -16.47
CA LEU A 95 -6.20 7.41 -15.59
C LEU A 95 -7.42 8.13 -15.01
N PHE A 96 -7.32 9.45 -14.78
CA PHE A 96 -8.40 10.31 -14.27
C PHE A 96 -9.08 11.14 -15.38
N THR A 97 -8.82 10.82 -16.65
CA THR A 97 -9.53 11.43 -17.78
C THR A 97 -10.83 10.68 -18.04
N THR A 98 -11.95 11.39 -18.01
CA THR A 98 -13.29 10.82 -18.24
C THR A 98 -13.81 11.22 -19.62
N PRO A 99 -13.61 10.40 -20.67
CA PRO A 99 -14.14 10.71 -22.00
C PRO A 99 -15.66 10.54 -22.04
N ASN A 100 -16.33 11.37 -22.78
CA ASN A 100 -17.78 11.29 -22.99
C ASN A 100 -18.13 10.29 -24.10
N TRP A 101 -17.92 8.99 -23.83
CA TRP A 101 -18.14 7.89 -24.76
C TRP A 101 -19.24 6.95 -24.22
N GLU A 102 -19.66 6.01 -25.08
CA GLU A 102 -20.55 4.92 -24.67
C GLU A 102 -19.88 4.01 -23.62
N TYR A 103 -20.69 3.38 -22.79
CA TYR A 103 -20.24 2.58 -21.64
C TYR A 103 -19.15 1.56 -21.99
N GLY A 104 -19.35 0.78 -23.06
CA GLY A 104 -18.38 -0.24 -23.48
C GLY A 104 -17.01 0.34 -23.83
N THR A 105 -16.99 1.47 -24.53
CA THR A 105 -15.76 2.17 -24.91
C THR A 105 -15.10 2.81 -23.70
N LYS A 106 -15.88 3.36 -22.76
CA LYS A 106 -15.39 3.84 -21.46
C LYS A 106 -14.71 2.73 -20.66
N LEU A 107 -15.32 1.55 -20.62
CA LEU A 107 -14.76 0.40 -19.91
C LEU A 107 -13.41 -0.03 -20.50
N ILE A 108 -13.31 -0.10 -21.85
CA ILE A 108 -12.04 -0.37 -22.53
C ILE A 108 -11.00 0.70 -22.20
N TRP A 109 -11.37 1.97 -22.20
CA TRP A 109 -10.49 3.08 -21.82
C TRP A 109 -9.95 2.91 -20.39
N ALA A 110 -10.81 2.57 -19.44
CA ALA A 110 -10.44 2.33 -18.05
C ALA A 110 -9.42 1.17 -17.93
N TYR A 111 -9.64 0.05 -18.64
CA TYR A 111 -8.68 -1.06 -18.67
C TYR A 111 -7.33 -0.65 -19.26
N VAL A 112 -7.35 0.00 -20.42
CA VAL A 112 -6.12 0.41 -21.12
C VAL A 112 -5.30 1.37 -20.27
N THR A 113 -5.93 2.42 -19.75
CA THR A 113 -5.23 3.44 -18.95
C THR A 113 -4.72 2.89 -17.61
N TYR A 114 -5.50 2.02 -16.97
CA TYR A 114 -5.06 1.47 -15.67
C TYR A 114 -3.96 0.41 -15.85
N ILE A 115 -4.06 -0.50 -16.83
CA ILE A 115 -2.98 -1.45 -17.14
C ILE A 115 -1.70 -0.70 -17.54
N MET A 116 -1.82 0.33 -18.37
CA MET A 116 -0.69 1.17 -18.78
C MET A 116 -0.06 1.87 -17.57
N MET A 117 -0.88 2.43 -16.68
CA MET A 117 -0.39 3.05 -15.45
C MET A 117 0.33 2.06 -14.55
N MET A 118 -0.22 0.85 -14.34
CA MET A 118 0.45 -0.18 -13.53
C MET A 118 1.77 -0.64 -14.14
N THR A 119 1.83 -0.79 -15.46
CA THR A 119 3.08 -1.12 -16.17
C THR A 119 4.15 -0.06 -15.98
N VAL A 120 3.78 1.20 -16.11
CA VAL A 120 4.69 2.34 -15.91
C VAL A 120 5.08 2.48 -14.44
N TYR A 121 4.15 2.24 -13.51
CA TYR A 121 4.42 2.22 -12.07
C TYR A 121 5.47 1.17 -11.71
N THR A 122 5.31 -0.06 -12.21
CA THR A 122 6.31 -1.13 -12.07
C THR A 122 7.66 -0.75 -12.67
N ALA A 123 7.65 -0.11 -13.86
CA ALA A 123 8.87 0.31 -14.56
C ALA A 123 9.68 1.38 -13.81
N ILE A 124 9.08 2.12 -12.90
CA ILE A 124 9.78 3.03 -11.98
C ILE A 124 10.16 2.30 -10.68
N ASN A 125 9.20 1.63 -10.04
CA ASN A 125 9.37 1.14 -8.68
C ASN A 125 10.34 -0.03 -8.56
N VAL A 126 10.35 -0.96 -9.52
CA VAL A 126 11.24 -2.13 -9.45
C VAL A 126 12.70 -1.71 -9.60
N PRO A 127 13.11 -0.92 -10.62
CA PRO A 127 14.48 -0.42 -10.68
C PRO A 127 14.85 0.50 -9.51
N TYR A 128 13.94 1.36 -9.08
CA TYR A 128 14.15 2.22 -7.92
C TYR A 128 14.44 1.42 -6.64
N GLY A 129 13.66 0.37 -6.37
CA GLY A 129 13.90 -0.52 -5.22
C GLY A 129 15.25 -1.23 -5.29
N ALA A 130 15.63 -1.72 -6.49
CA ALA A 130 16.89 -2.39 -6.74
C ALA A 130 18.11 -1.45 -6.67
N MET A 131 17.92 -0.16 -6.94
CA MET A 131 18.99 0.86 -6.95
C MET A 131 19.71 0.96 -5.60
N LEU A 132 19.04 0.71 -4.47
CA LEU A 132 19.67 0.72 -3.15
C LEU A 132 20.86 -0.25 -3.06
N GLY A 133 20.77 -1.40 -3.73
CA GLY A 133 21.82 -2.41 -3.74
C GLY A 133 23.12 -1.95 -4.43
N VAL A 134 23.04 -0.95 -5.32
CA VAL A 134 24.16 -0.41 -6.08
C VAL A 134 24.59 1.00 -5.65
N MET A 135 23.88 1.62 -4.71
CA MET A 135 24.24 2.92 -4.15
C MET A 135 25.31 2.82 -3.07
N THR A 136 25.30 1.75 -2.26
CA THR A 136 26.28 1.53 -1.21
C THR A 136 26.41 0.04 -0.89
N ASP A 137 27.61 -0.38 -0.45
CA ASP A 137 27.89 -1.72 0.08
C ASP A 137 27.81 -1.78 1.61
N ASP A 138 27.83 -0.63 2.29
CA ASP A 138 27.75 -0.56 3.75
C ASP A 138 26.33 -0.87 4.26
N PRO A 139 26.14 -1.93 5.08
CA PRO A 139 24.83 -2.27 5.66
C PRO A 139 24.22 -1.16 6.51
N ASN A 140 25.04 -0.38 7.22
CA ASN A 140 24.55 0.75 8.03
C ASN A 140 24.01 1.87 7.15
N GLU A 141 24.73 2.22 6.09
CA GLU A 141 24.27 3.21 5.10
C GLU A 141 22.98 2.75 4.41
N LYS A 142 22.85 1.46 4.04
CA LYS A 142 21.60 0.90 3.50
C LYS A 142 20.43 1.10 4.46
N THR A 143 20.65 0.91 5.75
CA THR A 143 19.62 1.14 6.79
C THR A 143 19.23 2.61 6.87
N VAL A 144 20.19 3.52 6.79
CA VAL A 144 19.93 4.96 6.77
C VAL A 144 19.12 5.35 5.53
N PHE A 145 19.52 4.89 4.33
CA PHE A 145 18.74 5.11 3.10
C PHE A 145 17.30 4.59 3.22
N SER A 146 17.12 3.41 3.77
CA SER A 146 15.80 2.82 3.99
C SER A 146 14.95 3.65 4.95
N SER A 147 15.55 4.23 5.99
CA SER A 147 14.87 5.12 6.94
C SER A 147 14.40 6.42 6.27
N PHE A 148 15.26 7.05 5.45
CA PHE A 148 14.87 8.21 4.64
C PHE A 148 13.74 7.85 3.67
N ARG A 149 13.87 6.73 2.98
CA ARG A 149 12.84 6.20 2.08
C ARG A 149 11.49 6.10 2.77
N MET A 150 11.42 5.44 3.93
CA MET A 150 10.18 5.28 4.69
C MET A 150 9.60 6.61 5.16
N PHE A 151 10.43 7.52 5.66
CA PHE A 151 9.99 8.85 6.07
C PHE A 151 9.33 9.61 4.91
N PHE A 152 9.97 9.62 3.74
CA PHE A 152 9.44 10.27 2.54
C PHE A 152 8.20 9.56 1.99
N ALA A 153 8.11 8.23 2.07
CA ALA A 153 6.94 7.47 1.67
C ALA A 153 5.69 7.85 2.47
N TYR A 154 5.82 7.89 3.79
CA TYR A 154 4.71 8.33 4.66
C TYR A 154 4.38 9.81 4.46
N GLY A 155 5.39 10.67 4.26
CA GLY A 155 5.19 12.07 3.95
C GLY A 155 4.41 12.27 2.64
N GLY A 156 4.77 11.54 1.58
CA GLY A 156 4.04 11.55 0.31
C GLY A 156 2.61 11.02 0.44
N SER A 157 2.43 9.94 1.19
CA SER A 157 1.11 9.37 1.50
C SER A 157 0.22 10.39 2.23
N PHE A 158 0.74 11.03 3.26
CA PHE A 158 0.03 12.07 4.00
C PHE A 158 -0.37 13.24 3.08
N LEU A 159 0.59 13.78 2.32
CA LEU A 159 0.32 14.92 1.44
C LEU A 159 -0.71 14.58 0.37
N ALA A 160 -0.62 13.40 -0.24
CA ALA A 160 -1.59 12.96 -1.25
C ALA A 160 -3.01 12.94 -0.70
N LEU A 161 -3.20 12.33 0.46
CA LEU A 161 -4.52 12.18 1.08
C LEU A 161 -5.04 13.52 1.61
N PHE A 162 -4.19 14.28 2.28
CA PHE A 162 -4.57 15.58 2.86
C PHE A 162 -4.94 16.62 1.80
N LEU A 163 -4.25 16.62 0.65
CA LEU A 163 -4.45 17.63 -0.39
C LEU A 163 -5.52 17.23 -1.43
N TRP A 164 -5.90 15.94 -1.53
CA TRP A 164 -6.77 15.48 -2.62
C TRP A 164 -8.11 16.19 -2.67
N GLU A 165 -8.88 16.17 -1.58
CA GLU A 165 -10.21 16.80 -1.54
C GLU A 165 -10.15 18.33 -1.62
N PRO A 166 -9.25 19.04 -0.91
CA PRO A 166 -9.04 20.46 -1.13
C PRO A 166 -8.75 20.83 -2.59
N LEU A 167 -7.92 20.04 -3.28
CA LEU A 167 -7.62 20.27 -4.69
C LEU A 167 -8.86 20.04 -5.57
N THR A 168 -9.58 18.94 -5.37
CA THR A 168 -10.80 18.65 -6.15
C THR A 168 -11.86 19.73 -5.94
N ASN A 169 -12.01 20.23 -4.73
CA ASN A 169 -12.94 21.32 -4.43
C ASN A 169 -12.50 22.66 -5.07
N MET A 170 -11.18 22.91 -5.15
CA MET A 170 -10.64 24.10 -5.81
C MET A 170 -10.89 24.10 -7.33
N PHE A 171 -10.91 22.92 -7.96
CA PHE A 171 -11.04 22.77 -9.41
C PHE A 171 -12.43 22.36 -9.89
N GLY A 172 -13.49 22.68 -9.15
CA GLY A 172 -14.87 22.48 -9.60
C GLY A 172 -15.71 21.57 -8.72
N GLY A 173 -15.11 20.96 -7.71
CA GLY A 173 -15.79 20.15 -6.70
C GLY A 173 -15.57 18.66 -6.82
N TYR A 174 -15.74 17.99 -5.69
CA TYR A 174 -15.50 16.56 -5.54
C TYR A 174 -16.39 15.67 -6.44
N LYS A 175 -17.55 16.17 -6.84
CA LYS A 175 -18.51 15.42 -7.69
C LYS A 175 -18.29 15.65 -9.20
N THR A 176 -17.34 16.49 -9.60
CA THR A 176 -17.10 16.84 -11.00
C THR A 176 -15.92 16.09 -11.58
N THR A 177 -16.00 15.69 -12.85
CA THR A 177 -14.88 15.10 -13.58
C THR A 177 -13.67 16.02 -13.65
N ASP A 178 -13.92 17.32 -13.83
CA ASP A 178 -12.88 18.34 -13.93
C ASP A 178 -12.09 18.50 -12.63
N GLY A 179 -12.78 18.46 -11.48
CA GLY A 179 -12.14 18.49 -10.17
C GLY A 179 -11.11 17.37 -10.00
N TRP A 180 -11.46 16.16 -10.39
CA TRP A 180 -10.57 15.00 -10.32
C TRP A 180 -9.42 15.07 -11.33
N PHE A 181 -9.73 15.45 -12.56
CA PHE A 181 -8.74 15.58 -13.64
C PHE A 181 -7.65 16.61 -13.29
N TYR A 182 -8.03 17.85 -12.95
CA TYR A 182 -7.05 18.90 -12.62
C TYR A 182 -6.29 18.62 -11.34
N SER A 183 -6.91 18.03 -10.33
CA SER A 183 -6.21 17.59 -9.13
C SER A 183 -5.14 16.57 -9.43
N MET A 184 -5.45 15.60 -10.31
CA MET A 184 -4.46 14.63 -10.75
C MET A 184 -3.34 15.27 -11.57
N CYS A 185 -3.63 16.28 -12.39
CA CYS A 185 -2.59 17.04 -13.10
C CYS A 185 -1.58 17.68 -12.13
N VAL A 186 -2.06 18.31 -11.05
CA VAL A 186 -1.19 18.91 -10.03
C VAL A 186 -0.33 17.84 -9.34
N ILE A 187 -0.93 16.75 -8.92
CA ILE A 187 -0.21 15.64 -8.27
C ILE A 187 0.79 15.00 -9.23
N ALA A 188 0.41 14.76 -10.47
CA ALA A 188 1.28 14.18 -11.49
C ALA A 188 2.49 15.07 -11.79
N CYS A 189 2.31 16.38 -11.86
CA CYS A 189 3.41 17.34 -11.99
C CYS A 189 4.35 17.32 -10.79
N ALA A 190 3.81 17.28 -9.57
CA ALA A 190 4.62 17.17 -8.36
C ALA A 190 5.41 15.87 -8.34
N CYS A 191 4.78 14.73 -8.68
CA CYS A 191 5.44 13.43 -8.76
C CYS A 191 6.52 13.40 -9.84
N PHE A 192 6.29 14.02 -11.01
CA PHE A 192 7.30 14.17 -12.04
C PHE A 192 8.56 14.87 -11.51
N VAL A 193 8.36 16.01 -10.84
CA VAL A 193 9.48 16.78 -10.24
C VAL A 193 10.22 15.91 -9.21
N MET A 194 9.51 15.20 -8.34
CA MET A 194 10.12 14.34 -7.34
C MET A 194 10.95 13.19 -7.95
N VAL A 195 10.46 12.53 -9.01
CA VAL A 195 11.22 11.47 -9.70
C VAL A 195 12.45 12.04 -10.39
N ILE A 196 12.36 13.21 -11.03
CA ILE A 196 13.51 13.89 -11.64
C ILE A 196 14.53 14.31 -10.57
N LEU A 197 14.09 14.81 -9.43
CA LEU A 197 14.99 15.12 -8.31
C LEU A 197 15.67 13.84 -7.80
N CYS A 198 14.95 12.73 -7.69
CA CYS A 198 15.55 11.44 -7.35
C CYS A 198 16.65 11.07 -8.34
N PHE A 199 16.40 11.19 -9.65
CA PHE A 199 17.42 10.93 -10.68
C PHE A 199 18.63 11.86 -10.56
N LEU A 200 18.43 13.16 -10.37
CA LEU A 200 19.51 14.16 -10.33
C LEU A 200 20.39 14.03 -9.07
N LEU A 201 19.76 13.73 -7.94
CA LEU A 201 20.42 13.75 -6.63
C LEU A 201 21.04 12.41 -6.23
N THR A 202 20.71 11.30 -6.92
CA THR A 202 21.26 9.97 -6.62
C THR A 202 22.32 9.54 -7.62
N LYS A 203 23.21 8.64 -7.21
CA LYS A 203 24.24 8.02 -8.09
C LYS A 203 24.39 6.54 -7.76
N GLU A 204 24.66 5.73 -8.79
CA GLU A 204 25.07 4.34 -8.62
C GLU A 204 26.60 4.28 -8.47
N HIS A 205 27.07 3.76 -7.33
CA HIS A 205 28.49 3.70 -7.00
C HIS A 205 29.08 2.31 -7.25
N LEU A 206 28.25 1.26 -7.29
CA LEU A 206 28.66 -0.13 -7.42
C LEU A 206 28.18 -0.72 -8.76
N LYS A 207 29.05 -1.52 -9.38
CA LYS A 207 28.69 -2.34 -10.55
C LYS A 207 28.43 -3.76 -10.06
N THR A 208 27.20 -4.25 -10.16
CA THR A 208 26.84 -5.62 -9.81
C THR A 208 26.55 -6.45 -11.05
N VAL A 209 27.09 -7.66 -11.09
CA VAL A 209 26.72 -8.68 -12.08
C VAL A 209 25.79 -9.66 -11.38
N SER A 210 24.53 -9.73 -11.82
CA SER A 210 23.57 -10.68 -11.24
C SER A 210 23.71 -12.06 -11.90
N THR A 211 23.95 -13.07 -11.08
CA THR A 211 23.85 -14.49 -11.46
C THR A 211 22.75 -15.11 -10.60
N VAL A 212 21.58 -15.36 -11.16
CA VAL A 212 20.48 -16.03 -10.43
C VAL A 212 20.01 -17.26 -11.20
N SER A 213 20.05 -18.43 -10.54
CA SER A 213 19.43 -19.67 -10.99
C SER A 213 18.13 -19.89 -10.18
N VAL A 214 16.97 -19.98 -10.84
CA VAL A 214 15.63 -19.89 -10.20
C VAL A 214 14.97 -21.24 -9.96
N GLY A 215 15.49 -22.37 -10.49
CA GLY A 215 14.72 -23.63 -10.61
C GLY A 215 14.58 -24.50 -9.35
N SER A 216 15.63 -24.63 -8.52
CA SER A 216 15.62 -25.53 -7.35
C SER A 216 14.93 -24.91 -6.12
N ASP A 217 14.90 -23.60 -6.03
CA ASP A 217 14.41 -22.85 -4.88
C ASP A 217 12.87 -22.85 -4.80
N PHE A 218 12.19 -22.97 -5.96
CA PHE A 218 10.71 -22.93 -6.00
C PHE A 218 10.07 -24.15 -5.33
N LYS A 219 10.65 -25.34 -5.51
CA LYS A 219 10.13 -26.57 -4.88
C LYS A 219 10.31 -26.55 -3.36
N SER A 220 11.44 -26.02 -2.88
CA SER A 220 11.69 -25.88 -1.43
C SER A 220 10.72 -24.89 -0.79
N LEU A 221 10.40 -23.79 -1.50
CA LEU A 221 9.44 -22.78 -1.06
C LEU A 221 8.04 -23.35 -0.89
N LEU A 222 7.53 -24.08 -1.88
CA LEU A 222 6.20 -24.71 -1.82
C LEU A 222 6.06 -25.73 -0.66
N SER A 223 7.17 -26.35 -0.24
CA SER A 223 7.21 -27.27 0.90
C SER A 223 7.33 -26.57 2.26
N ASN A 224 7.53 -25.24 2.27
CA ASN A 224 7.78 -24.46 3.48
C ASN A 224 6.47 -24.06 4.16
N LYS A 225 5.99 -24.83 5.15
CA LYS A 225 4.76 -24.53 5.90
C LYS A 225 4.76 -23.16 6.60
N PRO A 226 5.82 -22.73 7.33
CA PRO A 226 5.91 -21.37 7.86
C PRO A 226 5.68 -20.27 6.83
N TRP A 227 6.19 -20.44 5.62
CA TRP A 227 6.00 -19.49 4.53
C TRP A 227 4.53 -19.37 4.11
N TRP A 228 3.79 -20.47 3.92
CA TRP A 228 2.37 -20.43 3.57
C TRP A 228 1.52 -19.70 4.61
N LEU A 229 1.79 -19.95 5.90
CA LEU A 229 1.08 -19.28 6.99
C LEU A 229 1.38 -17.78 7.03
N LEU A 230 2.63 -17.41 6.76
CA LEU A 230 3.01 -16.00 6.73
C LEU A 230 2.46 -15.26 5.50
N ILE A 231 2.39 -15.92 4.34
CA ILE A 231 1.68 -15.41 3.15
C ILE A 231 0.22 -15.12 3.47
N GLY A 232 -0.48 -16.06 4.12
CA GLY A 232 -1.86 -15.88 4.56
C GLY A 232 -2.03 -14.71 5.54
N ALA A 233 -1.12 -14.57 6.49
CA ALA A 233 -1.11 -13.46 7.43
C ALA A 233 -0.88 -12.08 6.75
N ALA A 234 0.07 -12.02 5.81
CA ALA A 234 0.35 -10.80 5.04
C ALA A 234 -0.83 -10.41 4.15
N LEU A 235 -1.47 -11.39 3.51
CA LEU A 235 -2.68 -11.19 2.72
C LEU A 235 -3.81 -10.61 3.59
N CYS A 236 -4.08 -11.19 4.75
CA CYS A 236 -5.09 -10.68 5.69
C CYS A 236 -4.77 -9.25 6.14
N SER A 237 -3.51 -8.95 6.48
CA SER A 237 -3.12 -7.60 6.91
C SER A 237 -3.34 -6.55 5.83
N ASN A 238 -3.02 -6.88 4.56
CA ASN A 238 -3.28 -5.97 3.45
C ASN A 238 -4.76 -5.86 3.11
N LEU A 239 -5.49 -6.96 3.18
CA LEU A 239 -6.95 -6.96 3.02
C LEU A 239 -7.63 -6.05 4.05
N PHE A 240 -7.23 -6.13 5.33
CA PHE A 240 -7.71 -5.24 6.39
C PHE A 240 -7.51 -3.76 6.04
N ASN A 241 -6.29 -3.38 5.68
CA ASN A 241 -5.95 -2.00 5.37
C ASN A 241 -6.68 -1.50 4.11
N THR A 242 -6.74 -2.32 3.06
CA THR A 242 -7.35 -1.94 1.78
C THR A 242 -8.86 -1.80 1.90
N VAL A 243 -9.53 -2.73 2.58
CA VAL A 243 -10.99 -2.65 2.78
C VAL A 243 -11.35 -1.37 3.53
N ARG A 244 -10.68 -1.08 4.65
CA ARG A 244 -10.94 0.17 5.39
C ARG A 244 -10.61 1.40 4.56
N GLY A 245 -9.41 1.45 3.96
CA GLY A 245 -8.94 2.62 3.21
C GLY A 245 -9.82 2.96 2.02
N ALA A 246 -10.21 1.97 1.21
CA ALA A 246 -11.09 2.19 0.06
C ALA A 246 -12.53 2.56 0.46
N THR A 247 -12.98 2.14 1.64
CA THR A 247 -14.33 2.45 2.12
C THR A 247 -14.45 3.86 2.69
N VAL A 248 -13.37 4.44 3.22
CA VAL A 248 -13.43 5.75 3.90
C VAL A 248 -14.05 6.84 3.01
N ALA A 249 -13.70 6.90 1.74
CA ALA A 249 -14.23 7.92 0.83
C ALA A 249 -15.76 7.82 0.67
N TYR A 250 -16.28 6.60 0.51
CA TYR A 250 -17.73 6.34 0.47
C TYR A 250 -18.40 6.63 1.81
N PHE A 251 -17.76 6.25 2.92
CA PHE A 251 -18.30 6.48 4.26
C PHE A 251 -18.42 7.97 4.58
N PHE A 252 -17.46 8.77 4.18
CA PHE A 252 -17.54 10.21 4.33
C PHE A 252 -18.56 10.84 3.40
N LEU A 253 -18.67 10.37 2.15
CA LEU A 253 -19.62 10.90 1.19
C LEU A 253 -21.07 10.71 1.64
N ASP A 254 -21.46 9.52 2.12
CA ASP A 254 -22.84 9.13 2.32
C ASP A 254 -23.31 9.05 3.78
N ILE A 255 -22.38 8.93 4.74
CA ILE A 255 -22.72 8.79 6.18
C ILE A 255 -22.35 10.04 6.97
N ILE A 256 -21.13 10.57 6.79
CA ILE A 256 -20.69 11.76 7.54
C ILE A 256 -21.20 13.03 6.87
N GLY A 257 -21.08 13.12 5.54
CA GLY A 257 -21.40 14.30 4.74
C GLY A 257 -20.17 15.22 4.52
N PRO A 258 -20.26 16.10 3.48
CA PRO A 258 -19.12 16.85 3.00
C PRO A 258 -18.72 18.07 3.85
N ASP A 259 -19.66 18.62 4.67
CA ASP A 259 -19.50 19.92 5.34
C ASP A 259 -19.42 19.82 6.87
N VAL A 260 -18.84 18.75 7.39
CA VAL A 260 -18.69 18.57 8.82
C VAL A 260 -17.46 19.31 9.33
N ASN A 261 -17.67 20.23 10.28
CA ASN A 261 -16.60 20.92 10.98
C ASN A 261 -16.43 20.37 12.39
N LEU A 262 -15.18 20.07 12.77
CA LEU A 262 -14.80 19.75 14.13
C LEU A 262 -14.22 20.99 14.80
N MET A 263 -14.54 21.18 16.09
CA MET A 263 -14.02 22.27 16.90
C MET A 263 -12.89 21.78 17.81
N PHE A 264 -11.69 22.36 17.67
CA PHE A 264 -10.55 22.06 18.52
C PHE A 264 -9.98 23.36 19.10
N PHE A 265 -10.05 23.52 20.42
CA PHE A 265 -9.65 24.75 21.11
C PHE A 265 -10.22 26.05 20.51
N GLY A 266 -11.48 26.03 20.06
CA GLY A 266 -12.12 27.18 19.45
C GLY A 266 -11.82 27.42 17.96
N ILE A 267 -11.00 26.56 17.34
CA ILE A 267 -10.70 26.60 15.91
C ILE A 267 -11.54 25.53 15.20
N ALA A 268 -12.33 25.94 14.22
CA ALA A 268 -13.08 25.02 13.38
C ALA A 268 -12.17 24.52 12.24
N PHE A 269 -12.16 23.21 12.00
CA PHE A 269 -11.53 22.63 10.82
C PHE A 269 -12.45 21.63 10.14
N LEU A 270 -12.37 21.56 8.83
CA LEU A 270 -13.17 20.67 8.02
C LEU A 270 -12.75 19.21 8.27
N PHE A 271 -13.74 18.35 8.59
CA PHE A 271 -13.52 16.91 8.80
C PHE A 271 -13.91 16.15 7.53
N TYR A 272 -12.91 15.74 6.78
CA TYR A 272 -13.05 15.06 5.49
C TYR A 272 -12.21 13.79 5.41
N SER A 273 -12.46 12.95 4.41
CA SER A 273 -11.85 11.63 4.31
C SER A 273 -10.33 11.69 4.20
N GLY A 274 -9.79 12.65 3.48
CA GLY A 274 -8.34 12.84 3.33
C GLY A 274 -7.64 13.24 4.62
N LEU A 275 -8.25 14.08 5.47
CA LEU A 275 -7.74 14.38 6.80
C LEU A 275 -7.73 13.14 7.69
N PHE A 276 -8.83 12.39 7.69
CA PHE A 276 -8.98 11.16 8.48
C PHE A 276 -7.92 10.10 8.09
N LEU A 277 -7.73 9.87 6.80
CA LEU A 277 -6.71 8.96 6.29
C LEU A 277 -5.30 9.49 6.51
N GLY A 278 -5.07 10.77 6.27
CA GLY A 278 -3.76 11.40 6.45
C GLY A 278 -3.26 11.35 7.90
N ILE A 279 -4.13 11.63 8.87
CA ILE A 279 -3.80 11.45 10.30
C ILE A 279 -3.46 9.98 10.58
N GLY A 280 -4.16 9.04 9.94
CA GLY A 280 -3.83 7.62 9.99
C GLY A 280 -2.41 7.31 9.52
N GLU A 281 -1.94 7.91 8.41
CA GLU A 281 -0.58 7.70 7.90
C GLU A 281 0.49 8.21 8.87
N VAL A 282 0.27 9.38 9.48
CA VAL A 282 1.17 9.91 10.52
C VAL A 282 1.20 8.98 11.74
N SER A 283 0.05 8.45 12.13
CA SER A 283 -0.07 7.50 13.25
C SER A 283 0.60 6.16 12.94
N ASN A 284 0.58 5.70 11.68
CA ASN A 284 1.34 4.54 11.23
C ASN A 284 2.85 4.70 11.48
N MET A 285 3.42 5.90 11.28
CA MET A 285 4.84 6.14 11.56
C MET A 285 5.19 5.89 13.04
N ALA A 286 4.32 6.32 13.95
CA ALA A 286 4.48 6.03 15.38
C ALA A 286 4.43 4.51 15.64
N GLY A 287 3.52 3.78 15.00
CA GLY A 287 3.43 2.33 15.07
C GLY A 287 4.71 1.63 14.60
N VAL A 288 5.27 2.05 13.48
CA VAL A 288 6.55 1.53 12.95
C VAL A 288 7.67 1.69 13.98
N ALA A 289 7.78 2.86 14.61
CA ALA A 289 8.78 3.11 15.65
C ALA A 289 8.59 2.21 16.90
N LEU A 290 7.35 1.88 17.24
CA LEU A 290 7.01 1.03 18.39
C LEU A 290 7.18 -0.47 18.10
N CYS A 291 7.31 -0.89 16.84
CA CYS A 291 7.39 -2.31 16.46
C CYS A 291 8.56 -3.02 17.15
N VAL A 292 9.78 -2.47 17.02
CA VAL A 292 10.99 -3.12 17.53
C VAL A 292 10.97 -3.32 19.05
N PRO A 293 10.70 -2.30 19.88
CA PRO A 293 10.65 -2.48 21.33
C PRO A 293 9.56 -3.46 21.80
N ILE A 294 8.40 -3.46 21.13
CA ILE A 294 7.30 -4.37 21.45
C ILE A 294 7.67 -5.81 21.05
N ALA A 295 8.16 -6.02 19.84
CA ALA A 295 8.52 -7.33 19.32
C ALA A 295 9.68 -7.97 20.09
N ASN A 296 10.65 -7.18 20.55
CA ASN A 296 11.76 -7.65 21.39
C ASN A 296 11.29 -8.12 22.78
N LYS A 297 10.27 -7.45 23.34
CA LYS A 297 9.75 -7.79 24.66
C LYS A 297 8.80 -8.97 24.67
N LEU A 298 7.91 -9.06 23.67
CA LEU A 298 6.82 -10.05 23.63
C LEU A 298 7.08 -11.22 22.67
N GLY A 299 8.06 -11.06 21.77
CA GLY A 299 8.26 -11.95 20.64
C GLY A 299 7.35 -11.63 19.46
N LYS A 300 7.83 -11.90 18.24
CA LYS A 300 7.16 -11.52 16.99
C LYS A 300 5.76 -12.15 16.83
N LYS A 301 5.64 -13.46 17.06
CA LYS A 301 4.36 -14.19 16.98
C LYS A 301 3.31 -13.63 17.95
N THR A 302 3.69 -13.43 19.22
CA THR A 302 2.80 -12.91 20.27
C THR A 302 2.38 -11.47 19.95
N THR A 303 3.33 -10.63 19.53
CA THR A 303 3.05 -9.25 19.10
C THR A 303 2.03 -9.24 17.96
N PHE A 304 2.20 -10.09 16.96
CA PHE A 304 1.25 -10.19 15.83
C PHE A 304 -0.16 -10.51 16.32
N ILE A 305 -0.30 -11.52 17.19
CA ILE A 305 -1.61 -11.95 17.71
C ILE A 305 -2.25 -10.84 18.54
N LEU A 306 -1.51 -10.21 19.46
CA LEU A 306 -2.04 -9.15 20.33
C LEU A 306 -2.46 -7.91 19.55
N VAL A 307 -1.67 -7.51 18.55
CA VAL A 307 -2.00 -6.37 17.66
C VAL A 307 -3.27 -6.66 16.89
N ASN A 308 -3.41 -7.83 16.28
CA ASN A 308 -4.64 -8.19 15.57
C ASN A 308 -5.85 -8.32 16.52
N ALA A 309 -5.67 -8.84 17.74
CA ALA A 309 -6.74 -8.86 18.73
C ALA A 309 -7.22 -7.45 19.11
N ALA A 310 -6.29 -6.51 19.27
CA ALA A 310 -6.64 -5.10 19.47
C ALA A 310 -7.37 -4.52 18.26
N LEU A 311 -6.93 -4.83 17.03
CA LEU A 311 -7.59 -4.39 15.79
C LEU A 311 -9.01 -4.93 15.68
N VAL A 312 -9.27 -6.18 16.10
CA VAL A 312 -10.62 -6.75 16.16
C VAL A 312 -11.51 -5.93 17.07
N VAL A 313 -11.07 -5.68 18.31
CA VAL A 313 -11.86 -4.93 19.32
C VAL A 313 -12.11 -3.51 18.84
N LEU A 314 -11.09 -2.80 18.38
CA LEU A 314 -11.20 -1.41 17.93
C LEU A 314 -12.10 -1.28 16.69
N SER A 315 -12.01 -2.22 15.75
CA SER A 315 -12.86 -2.23 14.56
C SER A 315 -14.33 -2.49 14.91
N ILE A 316 -14.61 -3.41 15.82
CA ILE A 316 -15.98 -3.65 16.31
C ILE A 316 -16.49 -2.41 17.04
N THR A 317 -15.68 -1.78 17.89
CA THR A 317 -16.05 -0.55 18.61
C THR A 317 -16.45 0.58 17.64
N PHE A 318 -15.75 0.68 16.49
CA PHE A 318 -16.03 1.69 15.47
C PHE A 318 -17.49 1.63 14.97
N PHE A 319 -18.10 0.45 14.91
CA PHE A 319 -19.51 0.28 14.48
C PHE A 319 -20.52 1.01 15.39
N PHE A 320 -20.27 1.01 16.70
CA PHE A 320 -21.17 1.57 17.70
C PHE A 320 -21.00 3.08 17.91
N VAL A 321 -20.04 3.71 17.24
CA VAL A 321 -19.81 5.16 17.35
C VAL A 321 -20.92 5.90 16.60
N PRO A 322 -21.67 6.81 17.26
CA PRO A 322 -22.74 7.56 16.63
C PRO A 322 -22.19 8.64 15.67
N CYS A 323 -22.93 8.95 14.61
CA CYS A 323 -22.59 10.03 13.68
C CYS A 323 -23.01 11.40 14.24
N THR A 324 -22.32 11.83 15.29
CA THR A 324 -22.50 13.11 16.00
C THR A 324 -21.16 13.82 16.12
N PRO A 325 -21.09 15.14 16.36
CA PRO A 325 -19.82 15.84 16.52
C PRO A 325 -18.87 15.21 17.54
N SER A 326 -19.39 14.71 18.67
CA SER A 326 -18.60 13.97 19.66
C SER A 326 -18.19 12.59 19.15
N GLY A 327 -19.04 11.92 18.38
CA GLY A 327 -18.76 10.64 17.73
C GLY A 327 -17.67 10.76 16.67
N TYR A 328 -17.64 11.82 15.90
CA TYR A 328 -16.56 12.05 14.90
C TYR A 328 -15.18 12.17 15.54
N TRP A 329 -15.08 12.82 16.72
CA TRP A 329 -13.86 12.81 17.52
C TRP A 329 -13.49 11.41 17.97
N THR A 330 -14.45 10.61 18.40
CA THR A 330 -14.22 9.22 18.78
C THR A 330 -13.76 8.38 17.59
N MET A 331 -14.34 8.57 16.40
CA MET A 331 -13.91 7.92 15.15
C MET A 331 -12.46 8.27 14.81
N LEU A 332 -12.08 9.55 14.97
CA LEU A 332 -10.72 10.01 14.71
C LEU A 332 -9.71 9.39 15.70
N ILE A 333 -10.04 9.35 16.99
CA ILE A 333 -9.20 8.71 18.00
C ILE A 333 -9.05 7.21 17.72
N LEU A 334 -10.14 6.52 17.39
CA LEU A 334 -10.09 5.12 17.00
C LEU A 334 -9.21 4.91 15.75
N GLN A 335 -9.29 5.80 14.76
CA GLN A 335 -8.45 5.75 13.57
C GLN A 335 -6.96 5.90 13.92
N ILE A 336 -6.62 6.84 14.79
CA ILE A 336 -5.24 7.02 15.28
C ILE A 336 -4.74 5.72 15.92
N ILE A 337 -5.50 5.14 16.83
CA ILE A 337 -5.10 3.93 17.56
C ILE A 337 -5.00 2.74 16.59
N ILE A 338 -5.99 2.53 15.72
CA ILE A 338 -5.97 1.48 14.70
C ILE A 338 -4.74 1.64 13.81
N SER A 339 -4.43 2.86 13.38
CA SER A 339 -3.26 3.13 12.52
C SER A 339 -1.94 2.89 13.23
N VAL A 340 -1.81 3.19 14.52
CA VAL A 340 -0.62 2.81 15.30
C VAL A 340 -0.44 1.28 15.29
N PHE A 341 -1.48 0.52 15.53
CA PHE A 341 -1.40 -0.95 15.52
C PHE A 341 -1.11 -1.50 14.12
N THR A 342 -1.70 -0.97 13.06
CA THR A 342 -1.37 -1.38 11.69
C THR A 342 0.06 -0.99 11.30
N GLY A 343 0.55 0.14 11.81
CA GLY A 343 1.94 0.55 11.66
C GLY A 343 2.95 -0.42 12.29
N VAL A 344 2.61 -1.02 13.44
CA VAL A 344 3.43 -2.10 14.06
C VAL A 344 3.49 -3.33 13.17
N MET A 345 2.39 -3.66 12.48
CA MET A 345 2.30 -4.89 11.67
C MET A 345 3.25 -4.90 10.48
N SER A 346 3.47 -3.76 9.82
CA SER A 346 4.23 -3.71 8.57
C SER A 346 5.68 -4.22 8.74
N PRO A 347 6.54 -3.62 9.60
CA PRO A 347 7.91 -4.11 9.78
C PRO A 347 7.95 -5.49 10.47
N LEU A 348 6.94 -5.82 11.28
CA LEU A 348 6.85 -7.10 11.97
C LEU A 348 6.75 -8.27 10.98
N ILE A 349 5.86 -8.18 9.99
CA ILE A 349 5.69 -9.18 8.93
C ILE A 349 6.98 -9.35 8.13
N TRP A 350 7.62 -8.26 7.71
CA TRP A 350 8.89 -8.32 6.98
C TRP A 350 10.00 -8.99 7.79
N SER A 351 10.06 -8.71 9.08
CA SER A 351 10.99 -9.38 10.01
C SER A 351 10.70 -10.88 10.16
N MET A 352 9.43 -11.29 10.14
CA MET A 352 9.05 -12.70 10.17
C MET A 352 9.39 -13.43 8.87
N TYR A 353 9.37 -12.75 7.71
CA TYR A 353 9.85 -13.31 6.44
C TYR A 353 11.36 -13.59 6.48
N ALA A 354 12.14 -12.74 7.14
CA ALA A 354 13.56 -13.03 7.36
C ALA A 354 13.76 -14.31 8.19
N ASP A 355 12.98 -14.50 9.26
CA ASP A 355 13.03 -15.74 10.06
C ASP A 355 12.65 -16.99 9.25
N VAL A 356 11.67 -16.86 8.33
CA VAL A 356 11.29 -17.93 7.40
C VAL A 356 12.40 -18.24 6.41
N SER A 357 13.16 -17.23 5.98
CA SER A 357 14.32 -17.41 5.11
C SER A 357 15.44 -18.18 5.83
N ASP A 358 15.77 -17.82 7.07
CA ASP A 358 16.77 -18.51 7.88
C ASP A 358 16.35 -19.97 8.17
N TYR A 359 15.06 -20.21 8.44
CA TYR A 359 14.51 -21.56 8.56
C TYR A 359 14.65 -22.38 7.27
N ALA A 360 14.41 -21.76 6.10
CA ALA A 360 14.52 -22.43 4.81
C ALA A 360 15.99 -22.79 4.51
N GLU A 361 16.93 -21.90 4.77
CA GLU A 361 18.36 -22.13 4.60
C GLU A 361 18.85 -23.30 5.46
N LEU A 362 18.46 -23.34 6.74
CA LEU A 362 18.85 -24.42 7.65
C LEU A 362 18.24 -25.77 7.24
N LYS A 363 16.97 -25.80 6.87
CA LYS A 363 16.21 -27.03 6.63
C LYS A 363 16.41 -27.62 5.24
N TYR A 364 16.39 -26.74 4.22
CA TYR A 364 16.41 -27.16 2.82
C TYR A 364 17.79 -26.97 2.16
N LYS A 365 18.74 -26.36 2.89
CA LYS A 365 20.08 -26.05 2.38
C LYS A 365 20.06 -25.22 1.10
N THR A 366 19.06 -24.35 0.94
CA THR A 366 18.86 -23.49 -0.22
C THR A 366 18.68 -22.04 0.24
N ALA A 367 19.42 -21.12 -0.36
CA ALA A 367 19.33 -19.70 -0.07
C ALA A 367 18.19 -19.05 -0.90
N SER A 368 16.94 -19.40 -0.59
CA SER A 368 15.74 -18.91 -1.31
C SER A 368 15.23 -17.55 -0.81
N THR A 369 16.08 -16.74 -0.18
CA THR A 369 15.72 -15.46 0.43
C THR A 369 15.01 -14.52 -0.56
N GLY A 370 15.55 -14.33 -1.75
CA GLY A 370 14.95 -13.47 -2.77
C GLY A 370 13.55 -13.91 -3.17
N LEU A 371 13.32 -15.23 -3.29
CA LEU A 371 12.03 -15.78 -3.65
C LEU A 371 10.99 -15.64 -2.50
N ILE A 372 11.41 -15.76 -1.25
CA ILE A 372 10.57 -15.55 -0.07
C ILE A 372 10.10 -14.09 0.00
N PHE A 373 11.02 -13.13 -0.16
CA PHE A 373 10.67 -11.70 -0.10
C PHE A 373 9.84 -11.23 -1.31
N SER A 374 10.11 -11.74 -2.52
CA SER A 374 9.29 -11.42 -3.69
C SER A 374 7.87 -11.97 -3.58
N SER A 375 7.71 -13.19 -3.06
CA SER A 375 6.40 -13.76 -2.79
C SER A 375 5.62 -13.03 -1.69
N ALA A 376 6.32 -12.47 -0.71
CA ALA A 376 5.73 -11.58 0.30
C ALA A 376 5.14 -10.32 -0.33
N SER A 377 5.89 -9.67 -1.20
CA SER A 377 5.41 -8.50 -1.95
C SER A 377 4.20 -8.84 -2.81
N MET A 378 4.23 -9.99 -3.48
CA MET A 378 3.10 -10.49 -4.27
C MET A 378 1.86 -10.73 -3.41
N ALA A 379 2.00 -11.35 -2.23
CA ALA A 379 0.88 -11.56 -1.31
C ALA A 379 0.23 -10.24 -0.86
N GLN A 380 1.05 -9.21 -0.62
CA GLN A 380 0.55 -7.88 -0.29
C GLN A 380 -0.27 -7.28 -1.44
N LYS A 381 0.21 -7.38 -2.66
CA LYS A 381 -0.50 -6.89 -3.85
C LYS A 381 -1.83 -7.63 -4.06
N PHE A 382 -1.86 -8.95 -3.89
CA PHE A 382 -3.09 -9.73 -3.97
C PHE A 382 -4.08 -9.39 -2.86
N GLY A 383 -3.62 -9.17 -1.62
CA GLY A 383 -4.47 -8.71 -0.52
C GLY A 383 -5.14 -7.37 -0.84
N GLY A 384 -4.38 -6.44 -1.42
CA GLY A 384 -4.90 -5.16 -1.91
C GLY A 384 -5.91 -5.31 -3.06
N ALA A 385 -5.64 -6.21 -4.02
CA ALA A 385 -6.53 -6.50 -5.13
C ALA A 385 -7.88 -7.04 -4.68
N ILE A 386 -7.84 -8.08 -3.85
CA ILE A 386 -9.05 -8.72 -3.31
C ILE A 386 -9.82 -7.72 -2.44
N GLY A 387 -9.13 -6.94 -1.61
CA GLY A 387 -9.76 -5.93 -0.76
C GLY A 387 -10.49 -4.84 -1.53
N GLY A 388 -9.83 -4.28 -2.55
CA GLY A 388 -10.44 -3.25 -3.41
C GLY A 388 -11.65 -3.77 -4.19
N ALA A 389 -11.55 -4.96 -4.78
CA ALA A 389 -12.66 -5.58 -5.49
C ALA A 389 -13.81 -5.97 -4.54
N ALA A 390 -13.49 -6.51 -3.36
CA ALA A 390 -14.49 -6.92 -2.38
C ALA A 390 -15.34 -5.74 -1.89
N VAL A 391 -14.75 -4.56 -1.68
CA VAL A 391 -15.50 -3.34 -1.31
C VAL A 391 -16.55 -3.03 -2.38
N LEU A 392 -16.15 -2.98 -3.66
CA LEU A 392 -17.05 -2.63 -4.76
C LEU A 392 -18.15 -3.67 -4.96
N TRP A 393 -17.81 -4.96 -4.90
CA TRP A 393 -18.79 -6.04 -5.05
C TRP A 393 -19.77 -6.12 -3.88
N LEU A 394 -19.30 -5.89 -2.65
CA LEU A 394 -20.19 -5.82 -1.49
C LEU A 394 -21.14 -4.62 -1.59
N LEU A 395 -20.66 -3.45 -1.95
CA LEU A 395 -21.54 -2.28 -2.16
C LEU A 395 -22.57 -2.55 -3.25
N SER A 396 -22.17 -3.18 -4.37
CA SER A 396 -23.09 -3.61 -5.41
C SER A 396 -24.15 -4.58 -4.89
N ALA A 397 -23.75 -5.60 -4.14
CA ALA A 397 -24.66 -6.62 -3.59
C ALA A 397 -25.67 -6.03 -2.60
N PHE A 398 -25.34 -4.94 -1.91
CA PHE A 398 -26.22 -4.22 -0.99
C PHE A 398 -26.98 -3.07 -1.64
N GLY A 399 -26.90 -2.94 -2.99
CA GLY A 399 -27.71 -1.99 -3.76
C GLY A 399 -27.22 -0.53 -3.66
N TYR A 400 -25.92 -0.31 -3.47
CA TYR A 400 -25.35 1.04 -3.45
C TYR A 400 -25.56 1.74 -4.80
N ILE A 401 -26.18 2.93 -4.79
CA ILE A 401 -26.52 3.71 -5.97
C ILE A 401 -25.31 4.55 -6.39
N THR A 402 -24.85 4.36 -7.62
CA THR A 402 -23.76 5.12 -8.23
C THR A 402 -24.23 6.05 -9.36
N ASP A 403 -25.46 5.90 -9.84
CA ASP A 403 -25.99 6.70 -10.93
C ASP A 403 -26.18 8.16 -10.50
N ALA A 404 -25.40 9.05 -11.13
CA ALA A 404 -25.45 10.48 -10.84
C ALA A 404 -26.84 11.08 -11.14
N ALA A 405 -27.53 10.59 -12.20
CA ALA A 405 -28.86 11.09 -12.56
C ALA A 405 -29.91 10.70 -11.50
N GLU A 406 -29.83 9.49 -10.94
CA GLU A 406 -30.72 9.08 -9.84
C GLU A 406 -30.46 9.91 -8.58
N LEU A 407 -29.20 10.16 -8.24
CA LEU A 407 -28.80 10.96 -7.08
C LEU A 407 -29.20 12.43 -7.25
N GLU A 408 -29.05 13.01 -8.44
CA GLU A 408 -29.52 14.37 -8.75
C GLU A 408 -31.06 14.47 -8.74
N ALA A 409 -31.75 13.39 -9.09
CA ALA A 409 -33.22 13.30 -8.98
C ALA A 409 -33.70 13.15 -7.51
N GLY A 410 -32.80 13.12 -6.53
CA GLY A 410 -33.10 13.04 -5.11
C GLY A 410 -33.15 11.62 -4.55
N ALA A 411 -32.63 10.62 -5.25
CA ALA A 411 -32.50 9.28 -4.72
C ALA A 411 -31.60 9.26 -3.48
N ILE A 412 -32.02 8.56 -2.44
CA ILE A 412 -31.28 8.39 -1.19
C ILE A 412 -30.67 7.00 -1.19
N GLN A 413 -29.43 6.86 -0.71
CA GLN A 413 -28.80 5.55 -0.55
C GLN A 413 -29.66 4.62 0.30
N PRO A 414 -29.87 3.36 -0.13
CA PRO A 414 -30.62 2.37 0.64
C PRO A 414 -29.99 2.14 2.01
N GLU A 415 -30.81 1.86 3.02
CA GLU A 415 -30.32 1.53 4.37
C GLU A 415 -29.37 0.32 4.35
N SER A 416 -29.61 -0.64 3.45
CA SER A 416 -28.73 -1.79 3.24
C SER A 416 -27.32 -1.36 2.81
N ALA A 417 -27.20 -0.39 1.89
CA ALA A 417 -25.92 0.13 1.42
C ALA A 417 -25.19 0.91 2.53
N LEU A 418 -25.91 1.73 3.31
CA LEU A 418 -25.35 2.44 4.46
C LEU A 418 -24.87 1.45 5.55
N LEU A 419 -25.63 0.37 5.77
CA LEU A 419 -25.22 -0.70 6.69
C LEU A 419 -23.97 -1.42 6.16
N ALA A 420 -23.88 -1.69 4.86
CA ALA A 420 -22.70 -2.29 4.24
C ALA A 420 -21.45 -1.41 4.42
N LEU A 421 -21.56 -0.09 4.27
CA LEU A 421 -20.46 0.85 4.55
C LEU A 421 -20.01 0.77 6.01
N ARG A 422 -20.92 0.68 6.96
CA ARG A 422 -20.59 0.49 8.38
C ARG A 422 -19.91 -0.85 8.63
N TRP A 423 -20.34 -1.93 7.98
CA TRP A 423 -19.70 -3.25 8.08
C TRP A 423 -18.29 -3.25 7.47
N LEU A 424 -18.11 -2.60 6.34
CA LEU A 424 -16.81 -2.46 5.66
C LEU A 424 -15.80 -1.64 6.49
N MET A 425 -16.27 -0.74 7.35
CA MET A 425 -15.41 0.01 8.27
C MET A 425 -15.16 -0.73 9.60
N SER A 426 -15.94 -1.78 9.93
CA SER A 426 -15.95 -2.40 11.26
C SER A 426 -15.85 -3.92 11.24
N PHE A 427 -16.98 -4.63 11.05
CA PHE A 427 -17.07 -6.08 11.21
C PHE A 427 -16.26 -6.85 10.18
N ILE A 428 -16.20 -6.41 8.93
CA ILE A 428 -15.45 -7.09 7.88
C ILE A 428 -13.95 -7.01 8.15
N PRO A 429 -13.35 -5.84 8.42
CA PRO A 429 -11.96 -5.77 8.87
C PRO A 429 -11.69 -6.55 10.16
N ALA A 430 -12.63 -6.52 11.13
CA ALA A 430 -12.50 -7.30 12.35
C ALA A 430 -12.43 -8.82 12.07
N ALA A 431 -13.29 -9.32 11.17
CA ALA A 431 -13.27 -10.72 10.77
C ALA A 431 -11.95 -11.11 10.06
N VAL A 432 -11.41 -10.22 9.21
CA VAL A 432 -10.11 -10.42 8.55
C VAL A 432 -8.97 -10.44 9.57
N ALA A 433 -8.97 -9.54 10.56
CA ALA A 433 -7.98 -9.53 11.64
C ALA A 433 -8.09 -10.78 12.52
N ALA A 434 -9.30 -11.26 12.80
CA ALA A 434 -9.54 -12.50 13.52
C ALA A 434 -9.01 -13.71 12.72
N LEU A 435 -9.23 -13.75 11.40
CA LEU A 435 -8.66 -14.77 10.52
C LEU A 435 -7.13 -14.74 10.55
N ALA A 436 -6.51 -13.56 10.54
CA ALA A 436 -5.06 -13.41 10.66
C ALA A 436 -4.53 -14.01 11.97
N ILE A 437 -5.25 -13.85 13.10
CA ILE A 437 -4.92 -14.48 14.38
C ILE A 437 -4.94 -15.99 14.23
N VAL A 438 -6.01 -16.57 13.65
CA VAL A 438 -6.13 -18.01 13.47
C VAL A 438 -4.97 -18.56 12.64
N VAL A 439 -4.63 -17.90 11.53
CA VAL A 439 -3.51 -18.29 10.66
C VAL A 439 -2.18 -18.29 11.43
N VAL A 440 -1.87 -17.21 12.16
CA VAL A 440 -0.60 -17.09 12.90
C VAL A 440 -0.59 -17.94 14.17
N TRP A 441 -1.74 -18.33 14.70
CA TRP A 441 -1.77 -19.29 15.82
C TRP A 441 -1.03 -20.58 15.49
N PHE A 442 -1.17 -21.08 14.26
CA PHE A 442 -0.48 -22.28 13.76
C PHE A 442 0.96 -22.00 13.29
N TYR A 443 1.44 -20.76 13.32
CA TYR A 443 2.79 -20.41 12.91
C TYR A 443 3.84 -20.99 13.86
N PRO A 444 4.78 -21.85 13.39
CA PRO A 444 5.63 -22.64 14.26
C PRO A 444 6.88 -21.91 14.77
N LEU A 445 7.28 -20.80 14.13
CA LEU A 445 8.51 -20.08 14.47
C LEU A 445 8.24 -19.13 15.66
N THR A 446 8.28 -19.68 16.86
CA THR A 446 8.27 -18.90 18.12
C THR A 446 9.64 -18.28 18.35
N THR A 447 9.75 -17.29 19.25
CA THR A 447 11.02 -16.64 19.60
C THR A 447 12.11 -17.66 19.94
N LYS A 448 11.79 -18.62 20.81
CA LYS A 448 12.72 -19.70 21.19
C LYS A 448 13.19 -20.50 19.97
N ARG A 449 12.28 -20.85 19.05
CA ARG A 449 12.64 -21.63 17.85
C ARG A 449 13.49 -20.82 16.88
N VAL A 450 13.24 -19.53 16.75
CA VAL A 450 14.07 -18.62 15.94
C VAL A 450 15.48 -18.51 16.52
N ASP A 451 15.63 -18.39 17.84
CA ASP A 451 16.94 -18.33 18.49
C ASP A 451 17.72 -19.65 18.30
N GLU A 452 17.06 -20.80 18.37
CA GLU A 452 17.65 -22.10 18.07
C GLU A 452 18.16 -22.15 16.60
N ILE A 453 17.30 -21.76 15.65
CA ILE A 453 17.65 -21.71 14.20
C ILE A 453 18.86 -20.81 13.98
N ASN A 454 18.89 -19.61 14.55
CA ASN A 454 19.99 -18.69 14.41
C ASN A 454 21.32 -19.25 14.97
N THR A 455 21.23 -20.00 16.07
CA THR A 455 22.39 -20.64 16.68
C THR A 455 22.92 -21.78 15.83
N GLU A 456 22.04 -22.62 15.29
CA GLU A 456 22.40 -23.72 14.39
C GLU A 456 22.94 -23.19 13.06
N LEU A 457 22.34 -22.14 12.51
CA LEU A 457 22.77 -21.52 11.24
C LEU A 457 24.16 -20.91 11.34
N LYS A 458 24.48 -20.25 12.46
CA LYS A 458 25.85 -19.75 12.72
C LYS A 458 26.88 -20.87 12.71
N LYS A 459 26.56 -22.03 13.32
CA LYS A 459 27.45 -23.20 13.29
C LYS A 459 27.59 -23.78 11.89
N TYR A 460 26.49 -23.85 11.14
CA TYR A 460 26.46 -24.34 9.78
C TYR A 460 27.32 -23.48 8.84
N ARG A 461 27.16 -22.16 8.88
CA ARG A 461 27.96 -21.20 8.07
C ARG A 461 29.44 -21.21 8.44
N ALA A 462 29.79 -21.40 9.72
CA ALA A 462 31.17 -21.52 10.17
C ALA A 462 31.90 -22.84 9.75
N ILE A 463 31.15 -23.83 9.27
CA ILE A 463 31.70 -25.09 8.74
C ILE A 463 31.91 -24.99 7.23
N GLU A 464 31.16 -24.11 6.54
CA GLU A 464 31.30 -23.90 5.09
C GLU A 464 32.37 -22.86 4.73
N GLU A 465 32.77 -22.00 5.68
CA GLU A 465 33.99 -21.13 5.58
C GLU A 465 35.26 -21.89 5.91
#